data_c56e67ac6bda9dc4c9183a25f854d886
#
_entry.id   c56e67ac6bda9dc4c9183a25f854d886
#
_cell.length_a   1.000
_cell.length_b   1.000
_cell.length_c   1.000
_cell.angle_alpha   90.00
_cell.angle_beta   90.00
_cell.angle_gamma   90.00
#
_symmetry.space_group_name_H-M   'P 1'
#
loop_
_entity.id
_entity.type
_entity.pdbx_description
1 polymer ?
#
loop_
_entity_poly.entity_id
_entity_poly.type
_entity_poly.pdbx_seq_one_letter_code
_entity_poly.pdbx_strand_id
1 'polypeptide(L)'
;KTNMDFSLGISAVMAKAKYSNAGYSAKTDNPVSTPLYAYAGFKIYDNLAAGISLTTPYGSSLKWPKHWEGASLIQDISLKSYVIKPTLSYKITDKLSVGVGLQLAWGNVNLSRGLMSVKDFQGLGNTMEEKLGSLLPHLPISETEKEAIQNMIGLMKNTTVPPAYARLEGNAHMRVGFNVGIMYDICDKVTVGLSYR
;
A
#
# COMPACT_ATOMS: atom_id res chain seq x y z
N LYS A 1 -15.98 -19.59 35.48
CA LYS A 1 -15.92 -19.32 34.03
C LYS A 1 -15.65 -17.84 33.84
N THR A 2 -14.56 -17.48 33.20
CA THR A 2 -14.27 -16.10 32.80
C THR A 2 -15.34 -15.63 31.81
N ASN A 3 -16.02 -14.53 32.13
CA ASN A 3 -17.02 -13.91 31.26
C ASN A 3 -16.38 -13.00 30.19
N MET A 4 -15.04 -13.04 30.05
CA MET A 4 -14.28 -12.22 29.13
C MET A 4 -13.14 -13.05 28.51
N ASP A 5 -12.99 -12.92 27.21
CA ASP A 5 -11.89 -13.47 26.44
C ASP A 5 -11.14 -12.34 25.75
N PHE A 6 -9.82 -12.46 25.70
CA PHE A 6 -8.95 -11.49 25.05
C PHE A 6 -7.90 -12.20 24.19
N SER A 7 -7.68 -11.69 23.00
CA SER A 7 -6.64 -12.17 22.10
C SER A 7 -5.91 -11.00 21.46
N LEU A 8 -4.60 -11.07 21.45
CA LEU A 8 -3.72 -10.07 20.81
C LEU A 8 -2.66 -10.79 19.99
N GLY A 9 -2.38 -10.28 18.82
CA GLY A 9 -1.29 -10.78 18.01
C GLY A 9 -0.73 -9.74 17.07
N ILE A 10 0.54 -9.93 16.74
CA ILE A 10 1.27 -9.16 15.75
C ILE A 10 1.99 -10.13 14.82
N SER A 11 2.05 -9.80 13.55
CA SER A 11 2.78 -10.56 12.54
C SER A 11 3.86 -9.69 11.91
N ALA A 12 4.93 -10.31 11.45
CA ALA A 12 5.95 -9.65 10.66
C ALA A 12 5.87 -10.19 9.22
N VAL A 13 5.60 -9.31 8.26
CA VAL A 13 5.51 -9.66 6.84
C VAL A 13 6.65 -9.00 6.08
N MET A 14 7.52 -9.82 5.49
CA MET A 14 8.67 -9.40 4.68
C MET A 14 8.39 -9.76 3.21
N ALA A 15 7.69 -8.90 2.50
CA ALA A 15 7.44 -9.08 1.08
C ALA A 15 8.67 -8.67 0.27
N LYS A 16 9.06 -9.47 -0.72
CA LYS A 16 10.13 -9.16 -1.66
C LYS A 16 9.68 -9.45 -3.08
N ALA A 17 9.94 -8.53 -3.99
CA ALA A 17 9.74 -8.72 -5.41
C ALA A 17 11.07 -8.55 -6.15
N LYS A 18 11.24 -9.32 -7.21
CA LYS A 18 12.38 -9.23 -8.13
C LYS A 18 11.84 -9.05 -9.55
N TYR A 19 12.41 -8.10 -10.24
CA TYR A 19 12.23 -7.92 -11.67
C TYR A 19 13.53 -8.27 -12.41
N SER A 20 13.42 -8.94 -13.56
CA SER A 20 14.56 -9.24 -14.41
C SER A 20 14.14 -9.15 -15.87
N ASN A 21 14.92 -8.45 -16.68
CA ASN A 21 14.72 -8.32 -18.11
C ASN A 21 16.07 -8.03 -18.81
N ALA A 22 16.40 -8.80 -19.86
CA ALA A 22 17.52 -8.56 -20.78
C ALA A 22 18.83 -8.04 -20.13
N GLY A 23 19.30 -8.70 -19.08
CA GLY A 23 20.54 -8.34 -18.37
C GLY A 23 20.37 -7.31 -17.25
N TYR A 24 19.19 -6.70 -17.09
CA TYR A 24 18.85 -5.85 -15.95
C TYR A 24 18.08 -6.62 -14.87
N SER A 25 18.40 -6.38 -13.63
CA SER A 25 17.60 -6.90 -12.53
C SER A 25 17.51 -5.91 -11.38
N ALA A 26 16.34 -5.83 -10.77
CA ALA A 26 16.08 -5.03 -9.58
C ALA A 26 15.32 -5.86 -8.53
N LYS A 27 15.56 -5.55 -7.28
CA LYS A 27 14.84 -6.12 -6.14
C LYS A 27 14.25 -5.01 -5.31
N THR A 28 13.08 -5.26 -4.75
CA THR A 28 12.46 -4.31 -3.83
C THR A 28 13.18 -4.27 -2.49
N ASP A 29 13.19 -3.08 -1.89
CA ASP A 29 13.66 -2.80 -0.53
C ASP A 29 12.47 -2.42 0.34
N ASN A 30 11.58 -3.40 0.55
CA ASN A 30 10.36 -3.18 1.29
C ASN A 30 10.63 -3.18 2.79
N PRO A 31 10.05 -2.23 3.53
CA PRO A 31 10.06 -2.29 4.99
C PRO A 31 9.27 -3.50 5.49
N VAL A 32 9.61 -3.98 6.67
CA VAL A 32 8.84 -5.02 7.34
C VAL A 32 7.47 -4.45 7.71
N SER A 33 6.41 -5.11 7.25
CA SER A 33 5.04 -4.77 7.64
C SER A 33 4.65 -5.55 8.89
N THR A 34 4.02 -4.87 9.84
CA THR A 34 3.64 -5.45 11.13
C THR A 34 2.12 -5.38 11.33
N PRO A 35 1.32 -6.17 10.58
CA PRO A 35 -0.10 -6.24 10.83
C PRO A 35 -0.38 -6.74 12.24
N LEU A 36 -1.35 -6.11 12.88
CA LEU A 36 -1.76 -6.42 14.24
C LEU A 36 -3.24 -6.78 14.30
N TYR A 37 -3.60 -7.55 15.30
CA TYR A 37 -4.98 -7.78 15.68
C TYR A 37 -5.13 -7.78 17.20
N ALA A 38 -6.27 -7.31 17.65
CA ALA A 38 -6.71 -7.41 19.03
C ALA A 38 -8.20 -7.72 19.03
N TYR A 39 -8.60 -8.66 19.86
CA TYR A 39 -10.00 -9.04 20.07
C TYR A 39 -10.28 -9.06 21.56
N ALA A 40 -11.45 -8.54 21.93
CA ALA A 40 -12.00 -8.71 23.27
C ALA A 40 -13.46 -9.11 23.15
N GLY A 41 -13.86 -10.15 23.88
CA GLY A 41 -15.22 -10.67 23.93
C GLY A 41 -15.72 -10.69 25.36
N PHE A 42 -17.00 -10.33 25.55
CA PHE A 42 -17.66 -10.28 26.87
C PHE A 42 -18.99 -11.00 26.78
N LYS A 43 -19.21 -11.92 27.69
CA LYS A 43 -20.51 -12.50 27.88
C LYS A 43 -21.34 -11.57 28.78
N ILE A 44 -22.40 -10.97 28.22
CA ILE A 44 -23.31 -10.07 28.95
C ILE A 44 -24.36 -10.88 29.68
N TYR A 45 -25.00 -11.80 28.95
CA TYR A 45 -25.97 -12.77 29.46
C TYR A 45 -25.68 -14.15 28.87
N ASP A 46 -26.36 -15.18 29.29
CA ASP A 46 -26.13 -16.55 28.78
C ASP A 46 -26.36 -16.68 27.27
N ASN A 47 -27.21 -15.85 26.73
CA ASN A 47 -27.57 -15.81 25.31
C ASN A 47 -27.07 -14.57 24.58
N LEU A 48 -26.41 -13.62 25.25
CA LEU A 48 -25.95 -12.37 24.66
C LEU A 48 -24.47 -12.13 24.97
N ALA A 49 -23.69 -11.89 23.92
CA ALA A 49 -22.29 -11.50 24.04
C ALA A 49 -22.01 -10.26 23.22
N ALA A 50 -21.09 -9.45 23.69
CA ALA A 50 -20.51 -8.34 22.94
C ALA A 50 -19.03 -8.59 22.66
N GLY A 51 -18.52 -7.99 21.60
CA GLY A 51 -17.11 -8.04 21.27
C GLY A 51 -16.66 -6.76 20.61
N ILE A 52 -15.35 -6.54 20.66
CA ILE A 52 -14.67 -5.49 19.91
C ILE A 52 -13.40 -6.06 19.31
N SER A 53 -13.13 -5.70 18.08
CA SER A 53 -11.85 -6.04 17.45
C SER A 53 -11.19 -4.82 16.84
N LEU A 54 -9.87 -4.80 16.89
CA LEU A 54 -9.00 -3.91 16.12
C LEU A 54 -8.15 -4.78 15.19
N THR A 55 -8.19 -4.50 13.91
CA THR A 55 -7.43 -5.27 12.91
C THR A 55 -6.84 -4.36 11.84
N THR A 56 -5.79 -4.83 11.20
CA THR A 56 -5.18 -4.21 10.01
C THR A 56 -5.38 -5.15 8.81
N PRO A 57 -6.61 -5.21 8.24
CA PRO A 57 -6.98 -6.24 7.27
C PRO A 57 -6.30 -6.05 5.90
N TYR A 58 -5.94 -4.82 5.57
CA TYR A 58 -5.30 -4.51 4.28
C TYR A 58 -4.04 -3.71 4.53
N GLY A 59 -2.95 -4.16 3.94
CA GLY A 59 -1.68 -3.48 3.94
C GLY A 59 -0.87 -3.95 2.74
N SER A 60 -0.23 -3.02 2.06
CA SER A 60 0.70 -3.31 0.97
C SER A 60 1.85 -2.31 1.06
N SER A 61 3.05 -2.80 0.87
CA SER A 61 4.23 -1.96 0.79
C SER A 61 5.12 -2.49 -0.32
N LEU A 62 5.44 -1.63 -1.27
CA LEU A 62 6.37 -1.93 -2.35
C LEU A 62 7.28 -0.72 -2.52
N LYS A 63 8.59 -0.94 -2.43
CA LYS A 63 9.58 0.11 -2.60
C LYS A 63 10.69 -0.39 -3.51
N TRP A 64 10.87 0.28 -4.64
CA TRP A 64 11.95 0.01 -5.57
C TRP A 64 13.15 0.91 -5.31
N PRO A 65 14.38 0.50 -5.67
CA PRO A 65 15.55 1.35 -5.62
C PRO A 65 15.40 2.61 -6.49
N LYS A 66 16.12 3.67 -6.15
CA LYS A 66 16.06 4.95 -6.92
C LYS A 66 16.42 4.79 -8.39
N HIS A 67 17.28 3.83 -8.72
CA HIS A 67 17.74 3.55 -10.09
C HIS A 67 16.91 2.50 -10.84
N TRP A 68 15.68 2.25 -10.36
CA TRP A 68 14.76 1.29 -10.94
C TRP A 68 14.27 1.75 -12.31
N GLU A 69 14.48 0.95 -13.36
CA GLU A 69 14.05 1.29 -14.72
C GLU A 69 12.55 1.50 -14.88
N GLY A 70 11.73 0.80 -14.10
CA GLY A 70 10.29 0.94 -14.07
C GLY A 70 9.77 2.04 -13.13
N ALA A 71 10.61 2.99 -12.71
CA ALA A 71 10.22 4.06 -11.79
C ALA A 71 9.08 4.94 -12.33
N SER A 72 8.94 5.05 -13.65
CA SER A 72 7.82 5.76 -14.30
C SER A 72 6.48 5.05 -14.14
N LEU A 73 6.48 3.75 -13.87
CA LEU A 73 5.30 2.97 -13.54
C LEU A 73 4.98 3.06 -12.06
N ILE A 74 5.96 2.71 -11.22
CA ILE A 74 5.83 2.73 -9.77
C ILE A 74 7.21 2.79 -9.12
N GLN A 75 7.39 3.68 -8.16
CA GLN A 75 8.61 3.77 -7.35
C GLN A 75 8.36 3.27 -5.93
N ASP A 76 7.30 3.73 -5.34
CA ASP A 76 6.93 3.41 -3.96
C ASP A 76 5.40 3.37 -3.85
N ILE A 77 4.89 2.37 -3.15
CA ILE A 77 3.49 2.30 -2.73
C ILE A 77 3.43 1.82 -1.28
N SER A 78 2.63 2.50 -0.49
CA SER A 78 2.30 2.09 0.87
C SER A 78 0.81 2.28 1.10
N LEU A 79 0.14 1.21 1.44
CA LEU A 79 -1.27 1.20 1.83
C LEU A 79 -1.36 0.61 3.23
N LYS A 80 -2.05 1.31 4.13
CA LYS A 80 -2.33 0.81 5.48
C LYS A 80 -3.80 1.05 5.79
N SER A 81 -4.48 0.04 6.29
CA SER A 81 -5.86 0.17 6.76
C SER A 81 -6.01 -0.36 8.17
N TYR A 82 -6.88 0.28 8.92
CA TYR A 82 -7.24 -0.07 10.28
C TYR A 82 -8.74 -0.18 10.37
N VAL A 83 -9.21 -1.18 11.09
CA VAL A 83 -10.64 -1.41 11.28
C VAL A 83 -10.94 -1.74 12.72
N ILE A 84 -11.84 -0.98 13.34
CA ILE A 84 -12.45 -1.32 14.62
C ILE A 84 -13.84 -1.87 14.33
N LYS A 85 -14.18 -2.98 15.01
CA LYS A 85 -15.47 -3.65 14.84
C LYS A 85 -16.09 -3.96 16.22
N PRO A 86 -16.92 -3.08 16.76
CA PRO A 86 -17.84 -3.46 17.81
C PRO A 86 -18.90 -4.42 17.25
N THR A 87 -19.19 -5.49 17.97
CA THR A 87 -20.10 -6.55 17.55
C THR A 87 -20.99 -6.97 18.71
N LEU A 88 -22.21 -7.38 18.38
CA LEU A 88 -23.14 -8.05 19.29
C LEU A 88 -23.51 -9.39 18.69
N SER A 89 -23.56 -10.42 19.49
CA SER A 89 -24.03 -11.75 19.11
C SER A 89 -25.11 -12.26 20.08
N TYR A 90 -26.12 -12.85 19.49
CA TYR A 90 -27.27 -13.39 20.25
C TYR A 90 -27.49 -14.85 19.89
N LYS A 91 -27.58 -15.69 20.90
CA LYS A 91 -27.87 -17.11 20.81
C LYS A 91 -29.39 -17.30 20.81
N ILE A 92 -29.96 -17.58 19.63
CA ILE A 92 -31.39 -17.75 19.43
C ILE A 92 -31.84 -19.10 19.99
N THR A 93 -31.07 -20.16 19.71
CA THR A 93 -31.25 -21.50 20.23
C THR A 93 -29.90 -22.08 20.64
N ASP A 94 -29.88 -23.25 21.25
CA ASP A 94 -28.58 -23.92 21.57
C ASP A 94 -27.72 -24.22 20.37
N LYS A 95 -28.30 -24.21 19.18
CA LYS A 95 -27.61 -24.50 17.93
C LYS A 95 -27.48 -23.30 16.99
N LEU A 96 -28.27 -22.24 17.21
CA LEU A 96 -28.34 -21.11 16.28
C LEU A 96 -27.95 -19.82 16.96
N SER A 97 -26.94 -19.14 16.40
CA SER A 97 -26.51 -17.83 16.85
C SER A 97 -26.47 -16.83 15.66
N VAL A 98 -26.82 -15.59 15.95
CA VAL A 98 -26.74 -14.49 15.00
C VAL A 98 -25.83 -13.39 15.56
N GLY A 99 -25.18 -12.65 14.70
CA GLY A 99 -24.31 -11.55 15.07
C GLY A 99 -24.47 -10.36 14.15
N VAL A 100 -24.38 -9.18 14.74
CA VAL A 100 -24.35 -7.91 14.01
C VAL A 100 -23.19 -7.07 14.52
N GLY A 101 -22.60 -6.28 13.64
CA GLY A 101 -21.51 -5.39 14.03
C GLY A 101 -21.39 -4.19 13.10
N LEU A 102 -20.78 -3.15 13.62
CA LEU A 102 -20.34 -2.01 12.85
C LEU A 102 -18.87 -2.21 12.43
N GLN A 103 -18.50 -1.60 11.32
CA GLN A 103 -17.12 -1.52 10.88
C GLN A 103 -16.74 -0.05 10.78
N LEU A 104 -15.77 0.37 11.56
CA LEU A 104 -15.18 1.70 11.51
C LEU A 104 -13.80 1.54 10.88
N ALA A 105 -13.67 1.93 9.61
CA ALA A 105 -12.48 1.73 8.82
C ALA A 105 -11.83 3.07 8.45
N TRP A 106 -10.51 3.17 8.59
CA TRP A 106 -9.70 4.27 8.10
C TRP A 106 -8.36 3.76 7.59
N GLY A 107 -7.64 4.60 6.88
CA GLY A 107 -6.34 4.21 6.35
C GLY A 107 -5.63 5.35 5.65
N ASN A 108 -4.43 5.05 5.18
CA ASN A 108 -3.66 5.95 4.36
C ASN A 108 -3.07 5.23 3.15
N VAL A 109 -2.88 5.99 2.09
CA VAL A 109 -2.20 5.56 0.87
C VAL A 109 -1.10 6.56 0.54
N ASN A 110 0.03 6.05 0.15
CA ASN A 110 1.13 6.81 -0.42
C ASN A 110 1.58 6.07 -1.68
N LEU A 111 1.58 6.77 -2.81
CA LEU A 111 2.04 6.27 -4.09
C LEU A 111 3.00 7.28 -4.68
N SER A 112 4.18 6.83 -5.11
CA SER A 112 5.09 7.65 -5.89
C SER A 112 5.54 6.94 -7.17
N ARG A 113 5.71 7.72 -8.22
CA ARG A 113 6.30 7.27 -9.49
C ARG A 113 7.11 8.37 -10.14
N GLY A 114 8.09 8.01 -10.94
CA GLY A 114 8.77 8.95 -11.83
C GLY A 114 7.81 9.48 -12.89
N LEU A 115 7.87 10.76 -13.20
CA LEU A 115 7.07 11.34 -14.29
C LEU A 115 7.55 10.90 -15.66
N MET A 116 8.85 10.58 -15.77
CA MET A 116 9.49 10.09 -16.98
C MET A 116 10.49 9.00 -16.62
N SER A 117 10.69 8.02 -17.50
CA SER A 117 11.72 7.02 -17.27
C SER A 117 13.10 7.63 -17.43
N VAL A 118 14.11 7.04 -16.79
CA VAL A 118 15.51 7.45 -16.95
C VAL A 118 15.94 7.35 -18.41
N LYS A 119 15.56 6.27 -19.10
CA LYS A 119 15.89 6.05 -20.53
C LYS A 119 15.30 7.11 -21.45
N ASP A 120 14.04 7.48 -21.23
CA ASP A 120 13.38 8.52 -22.05
C ASP A 120 14.02 9.88 -21.81
N PHE A 121 14.39 10.19 -20.56
CA PHE A 121 15.05 11.44 -20.23
C PHE A 121 16.48 11.51 -20.79
N GLN A 122 17.24 10.42 -20.75
CA GLN A 122 18.53 10.29 -21.40
C GLN A 122 18.39 10.41 -22.93
N GLY A 123 17.38 9.76 -23.52
CA GLY A 123 17.05 9.84 -24.93
C GLY A 123 16.73 11.26 -25.39
N LEU A 124 16.03 12.02 -24.55
CA LEU A 124 15.77 13.44 -24.78
C LEU A 124 17.08 14.24 -24.78
N GLY A 125 17.99 13.98 -23.85
CA GLY A 125 19.34 14.58 -23.81
C GLY A 125 20.15 14.29 -25.06
N ASN A 126 20.14 13.05 -25.54
CA ASN A 126 20.81 12.67 -26.80
C ASN A 126 20.21 13.40 -28.03
N THR A 127 18.89 13.49 -28.11
CA THR A 127 18.19 14.21 -29.17
C THR A 127 18.50 15.70 -29.13
N MET A 128 18.57 16.30 -27.95
CA MET A 128 18.94 17.70 -27.78
C MET A 128 20.40 17.93 -28.20
N GLU A 129 21.32 17.05 -27.85
CA GLU A 129 22.72 17.15 -28.28
C GLU A 129 22.83 17.09 -29.80
N GLU A 130 22.18 16.14 -30.45
CA GLU A 130 22.16 15.98 -31.88
C GLU A 130 21.62 17.22 -32.61
N LYS A 131 20.50 17.75 -32.17
CA LYS A 131 19.82 18.87 -32.80
C LYS A 131 20.44 20.24 -32.46
N LEU A 132 20.86 20.45 -31.23
CA LEU A 132 21.41 21.71 -30.76
C LEU A 132 22.94 21.78 -30.89
N GLY A 133 23.64 20.67 -30.85
CA GLY A 133 25.09 20.64 -30.89
C GLY A 133 25.69 21.32 -32.14
N SER A 134 25.04 21.14 -33.28
CA SER A 134 25.42 21.80 -34.53
C SER A 134 24.99 23.27 -34.63
N LEU A 135 23.91 23.65 -33.93
CA LEU A 135 23.34 25.00 -33.97
C LEU A 135 23.93 25.91 -32.88
N LEU A 136 24.29 25.35 -31.74
CA LEU A 136 24.70 26.07 -30.53
C LEU A 136 25.85 27.07 -30.79
N PRO A 137 26.93 26.74 -31.58
CA PRO A 137 28.00 27.68 -31.90
C PRO A 137 27.53 28.91 -32.70
N HIS A 138 26.41 28.77 -33.42
CA HIS A 138 25.91 29.80 -34.36
C HIS A 138 24.77 30.63 -33.74
N LEU A 139 24.31 30.27 -32.52
CA LEU A 139 23.26 31.02 -31.84
C LEU A 139 23.83 32.37 -31.32
N PRO A 140 23.07 33.46 -31.41
CA PRO A 140 23.43 34.78 -30.88
C PRO A 140 23.18 34.87 -29.38
N ILE A 141 23.79 33.97 -28.61
CA ILE A 141 23.71 33.90 -27.15
C ILE A 141 25.12 33.94 -26.57
N SER A 142 25.21 34.30 -25.29
CA SER A 142 26.52 34.41 -24.61
C SER A 142 27.17 33.02 -24.43
N GLU A 143 28.50 32.99 -24.29
CA GLU A 143 29.24 31.74 -24.06
C GLU A 143 28.76 31.06 -22.73
N THR A 144 28.44 31.86 -21.72
CA THR A 144 27.89 31.32 -20.46
C THR A 144 26.56 30.58 -20.64
N GLU A 145 25.70 31.08 -21.55
CA GLU A 145 24.43 30.41 -21.86
C GLU A 145 24.65 29.14 -22.68
N LYS A 146 25.62 29.14 -23.61
CA LYS A 146 26.02 27.94 -24.35
C LYS A 146 26.54 26.85 -23.41
N GLU A 147 27.43 27.20 -22.48
CA GLU A 147 27.92 26.29 -21.45
C GLU A 147 26.81 25.74 -20.58
N ALA A 148 25.88 26.58 -20.17
CA ALA A 148 24.71 26.15 -19.35
C ALA A 148 23.86 25.13 -20.10
N ILE A 149 23.61 25.33 -21.39
CA ILE A 149 22.87 24.36 -22.23
C ILE A 149 23.65 23.05 -22.37
N GLN A 150 24.94 23.10 -22.61
CA GLN A 150 25.77 21.88 -22.70
C GLN A 150 25.80 21.12 -21.38
N ASN A 151 25.95 21.82 -20.27
CA ASN A 151 25.92 21.22 -18.95
C ASN A 151 24.55 20.56 -18.66
N MET A 152 23.44 21.20 -19.04
CA MET A 152 22.11 20.64 -18.91
C MET A 152 21.94 19.35 -19.72
N ILE A 153 22.39 19.35 -20.99
CA ILE A 153 22.38 18.16 -21.84
C ILE A 153 23.23 17.06 -21.21
N GLY A 154 24.39 17.37 -20.69
CA GLY A 154 25.28 16.43 -20.01
C GLY A 154 24.62 15.82 -18.76
N LEU A 155 23.93 16.63 -17.96
CA LEU A 155 23.15 16.15 -16.81
C LEU A 155 22.02 15.22 -17.22
N MET A 156 21.28 15.53 -18.28
CA MET A 156 20.22 14.67 -18.81
C MET A 156 20.74 13.32 -19.26
N LYS A 157 21.84 13.28 -19.98
CA LYS A 157 22.47 12.05 -20.52
C LYS A 157 23.04 11.16 -19.41
N ASN A 158 23.55 11.74 -18.34
CA ASN A 158 24.23 11.01 -17.26
C ASN A 158 23.32 10.75 -16.03
N THR A 159 22.04 11.15 -16.09
CA THR A 159 21.13 10.90 -14.99
C THR A 159 20.90 9.40 -14.78
N THR A 160 20.80 8.98 -13.52
CA THR A 160 20.54 7.60 -13.13
C THR A 160 19.22 7.47 -12.35
N VAL A 161 18.53 8.58 -12.16
CA VAL A 161 17.24 8.66 -11.46
C VAL A 161 16.24 9.46 -12.29
N PRO A 162 14.93 9.22 -12.15
CA PRO A 162 13.92 10.05 -12.80
C PRO A 162 14.10 11.54 -12.47
N PRO A 163 13.90 12.44 -13.46
CA PRO A 163 14.09 13.88 -13.24
C PRO A 163 13.09 14.51 -12.30
N ALA A 164 11.90 13.92 -12.19
CA ALA A 164 10.84 14.36 -11.29
C ALA A 164 9.95 13.19 -10.89
N TYR A 165 9.30 13.33 -9.74
CA TYR A 165 8.39 12.34 -9.20
C TYR A 165 7.00 12.95 -9.02
N ALA A 166 5.96 12.19 -9.37
CA ALA A 166 4.62 12.42 -8.92
C ALA A 166 4.40 11.65 -7.61
N ARG A 167 3.85 12.31 -6.61
CA ARG A 167 3.49 11.71 -5.33
C ARG A 167 2.03 11.96 -5.04
N LEU A 168 1.32 10.88 -4.77
CA LEU A 168 -0.06 10.90 -4.31
C LEU A 168 -0.08 10.44 -2.87
N GLU A 169 -0.52 11.30 -1.99
CA GLU A 169 -0.77 10.99 -0.58
C GLU A 169 -2.24 11.18 -0.29
N GLY A 170 -2.84 10.21 0.36
CA GLY A 170 -4.24 10.26 0.72
C GLY A 170 -4.50 9.63 2.07
N ASN A 171 -5.36 10.27 2.85
CA ASN A 171 -5.89 9.73 4.08
C ASN A 171 -7.37 9.43 3.86
N ALA A 172 -7.75 8.19 3.99
CA ALA A 172 -9.16 7.81 4.03
C ALA A 172 -9.70 8.15 5.42
N HIS A 173 -10.60 9.13 5.48
CA HIS A 173 -11.36 9.41 6.68
C HIS A 173 -12.19 8.20 7.07
N MET A 174 -12.55 8.11 8.35
CA MET A 174 -13.33 7.03 8.90
C MET A 174 -14.59 6.77 8.07
N ARG A 175 -14.73 5.54 7.59
CA ARG A 175 -15.90 5.02 6.89
C ARG A 175 -16.62 4.04 7.79
N VAL A 176 -17.94 4.10 7.76
CA VAL A 176 -18.79 3.22 8.53
C VAL A 176 -19.39 2.17 7.60
N GLY A 177 -19.23 0.92 7.97
CA GLY A 177 -19.86 -0.24 7.35
C GLY A 177 -20.58 -1.07 8.42
N PHE A 178 -21.23 -2.12 8.00
CA PHE A 178 -21.85 -3.08 8.89
C PHE A 178 -21.51 -4.50 8.46
N ASN A 179 -21.63 -5.43 9.40
CA ASN A 179 -21.57 -6.86 9.13
C ASN A 179 -22.69 -7.57 9.86
N VAL A 180 -23.19 -8.62 9.25
CA VAL A 180 -24.15 -9.55 9.84
C VAL A 180 -23.63 -10.96 9.64
N GLY A 181 -23.91 -11.84 10.59
CA GLY A 181 -23.50 -13.24 10.52
C GLY A 181 -24.49 -14.15 11.20
N ILE A 182 -24.51 -15.37 10.75
CA ILE A 182 -25.27 -16.47 11.33
C ILE A 182 -24.35 -17.66 11.51
N MET A 183 -24.51 -18.36 12.61
CA MET A 183 -23.75 -19.55 12.94
C MET A 183 -24.69 -20.64 13.40
N TYR A 184 -24.51 -21.85 12.84
CA TYR A 184 -25.34 -22.98 13.16
C TYR A 184 -24.50 -24.22 13.50
N ASP A 185 -24.72 -24.76 14.67
CA ASP A 185 -24.10 -26.00 15.16
C ASP A 185 -24.89 -27.21 14.65
N ILE A 186 -24.37 -27.86 13.61
CA ILE A 186 -24.98 -29.08 13.05
C ILE A 186 -24.92 -30.20 14.09
N CYS A 187 -23.77 -30.35 14.73
CA CYS A 187 -23.53 -31.25 15.85
C CYS A 187 -22.38 -30.68 16.72
N ASP A 188 -22.07 -31.33 17.82
CA ASP A 188 -21.05 -30.90 18.79
C ASP A 188 -19.63 -30.73 18.20
N LYS A 189 -19.42 -31.26 16.98
CA LYS A 189 -18.11 -31.24 16.30
C LYS A 189 -18.09 -30.39 15.03
N VAL A 190 -19.25 -29.95 14.54
CA VAL A 190 -19.37 -29.26 13.24
C VAL A 190 -20.25 -28.03 13.38
N THR A 191 -19.65 -26.87 13.16
CA THR A 191 -20.34 -25.56 13.12
C THR A 191 -20.19 -25.00 11.70
N VAL A 192 -21.27 -24.44 11.16
CA VAL A 192 -21.30 -23.75 9.86
C VAL A 192 -21.63 -22.28 10.10
N GLY A 193 -20.93 -21.39 9.43
CA GLY A 193 -21.14 -19.94 9.55
C GLY A 193 -21.27 -19.29 8.19
N LEU A 194 -22.15 -18.29 8.10
CA LEU A 194 -22.29 -17.39 6.95
C LEU A 194 -22.18 -15.95 7.45
N SER A 195 -21.43 -15.12 6.75
CA SER A 195 -21.32 -13.71 7.08
C SER A 195 -21.36 -12.84 5.83
N TYR A 196 -21.95 -11.66 5.98
CA TYR A 196 -21.97 -10.58 4.99
C TYR A 196 -21.31 -9.34 5.58
N ARG A 197 -20.56 -8.60 4.72
CA ARG A 197 -19.87 -7.35 5.05
C ARG A 197 -20.04 -6.36 3.91
#